data_3909714c6ef0ad167feac3d48c777fc7
#
_entry.id   3909714c6ef0ad167feac3d48c777fc7
#
_cell.length_a   1.000
_cell.length_b   1.000
_cell.length_c   1.000
_cell.angle_alpha   90.00
_cell.angle_beta   90.00
_cell.angle_gamma   90.00
#
_symmetry.space_group_name_H-M   'P 1'
#
loop_
_entity.id
_entity.type
_entity.pdbx_description
1 polymer ?
#
loop_
_entity_poly.entity_id
_entity_poly.type
_entity_poly.pdbx_seq_one_letter_code
_entity_poly.pdbx_strand_id
1 'polypeptide(L)'
;MKFAETINGYNAMGREDAEYEACYAIAEHHTVGGLHCHDFYEFYIHYQGGKVYYVDGSVFPLQNNQLIIMPPFRMHGLVGGSSLQNYERGFLYLRLETLRKLGFGQIDLQRYFDSRLQSGKFYYELPQVDALACKQLLIDISAQQDMPDEMVQFRNYGRIIDFMVMVCQAVQGTTAPIQPSVVNDVIFDVLQYINDHFTEPLKLEDIARRFAISVSYLSHEFTSYAGRSVYEYILYRRVQLAKKNLLTDMSLSEVADRSGFGDYSGFLRSFRRMTGMAPNAYRKQRSSGH
;
A
#
# COMPACT_ATOMS: atom_id res chain seq x y z
N MET A 1 16.59 11.99 -7.73
CA MET A 1 15.33 11.26 -7.93
C MET A 1 14.36 11.72 -6.86
N LYS A 2 13.20 12.30 -7.19
CA LYS A 2 12.17 12.57 -6.18
C LYS A 2 11.49 11.24 -5.90
N PHE A 3 11.63 10.74 -4.67
CA PHE A 3 10.85 9.60 -4.21
C PHE A 3 9.37 9.97 -4.18
N ALA A 4 8.49 8.99 -4.32
CA ALA A 4 7.05 9.20 -4.19
C ALA A 4 6.75 10.01 -2.93
N GLU A 5 6.34 11.26 -3.11
CA GLU A 5 5.96 12.12 -1.98
C GLU A 5 4.62 11.63 -1.45
N THR A 6 4.57 11.32 -0.17
CA THR A 6 3.32 10.99 0.50
C THR A 6 2.51 12.28 0.67
N ILE A 7 1.62 12.55 -0.27
CA ILE A 7 0.70 13.67 -0.17
C ILE A 7 -0.53 13.21 0.61
N ASN A 8 -0.73 13.73 1.81
CA ASN A 8 -1.86 13.39 2.69
C ASN A 8 -2.03 11.88 2.94
N GLY A 9 -0.92 11.13 3.00
CA GLY A 9 -0.93 9.69 3.24
C GLY A 9 -1.31 8.83 2.02
N TYR A 10 -1.34 9.43 0.85
CA TYR A 10 -1.44 8.73 -0.41
C TYR A 10 -0.07 8.73 -1.11
N ASN A 11 0.50 7.56 -1.35
CA ASN A 11 1.68 7.45 -2.16
C ASN A 11 1.28 7.44 -3.63
N ALA A 12 1.74 8.44 -4.36
CA ALA A 12 1.72 8.42 -5.82
C ALA A 12 3.07 7.91 -6.33
N MET A 13 3.12 7.29 -7.49
CA MET A 13 4.38 7.12 -8.20
C MET A 13 4.96 8.51 -8.50
N GLY A 14 6.28 8.66 -8.48
CA GLY A 14 6.96 9.94 -8.68
C GLY A 14 6.66 10.60 -10.04
N ARG A 15 6.15 9.82 -11.01
CA ARG A 15 5.59 10.29 -12.28
C ARG A 15 4.18 9.74 -12.44
N GLU A 16 3.22 10.62 -12.77
CA GLU A 16 1.81 10.24 -12.96
C GLU A 16 1.59 9.22 -14.09
N ASP A 17 2.42 9.29 -15.12
CA ASP A 17 2.38 8.42 -16.31
C ASP A 17 3.26 7.16 -16.18
N ALA A 18 3.98 7.00 -15.07
CA ALA A 18 4.87 5.85 -14.90
C ALA A 18 4.09 4.54 -14.83
N GLU A 19 4.48 3.56 -15.61
CA GLU A 19 3.93 2.20 -15.60
C GLU A 19 4.49 1.37 -14.43
N TYR A 20 5.69 1.69 -13.99
CA TYR A 20 6.38 1.11 -12.84
C TYR A 20 7.29 2.13 -12.16
N GLU A 21 7.64 1.86 -10.94
CA GLU A 21 8.70 2.57 -10.20
C GLU A 21 9.44 1.56 -9.32
N ALA A 22 10.78 1.63 -9.32
CA ALA A 22 11.61 0.79 -8.47
C ALA A 22 12.52 1.64 -7.61
N CYS A 23 12.76 1.18 -6.41
CA CYS A 23 13.66 1.83 -5.48
C CYS A 23 14.40 0.78 -4.65
N TYR A 24 15.66 1.07 -4.39
CA TYR A 24 16.43 0.46 -3.32
C TYR A 24 17.05 1.58 -2.48
N ALA A 25 16.93 1.48 -1.17
CA ALA A 25 17.42 2.51 -0.26
C ALA A 25 17.91 1.91 1.06
N ILE A 26 18.98 2.52 1.56
CA ILE A 26 19.46 2.36 2.94
C ILE A 26 19.30 3.72 3.61
N ALA A 27 18.67 3.75 4.77
CA ALA A 27 18.53 4.93 5.58
C ALA A 27 19.19 4.71 6.93
N GLU A 28 20.23 5.49 7.26
CA GLU A 28 20.86 5.45 8.58
C GLU A 28 19.85 5.79 9.68
N HIS A 29 19.00 6.79 9.41
CA HIS A 29 17.86 7.16 10.24
C HIS A 29 16.62 7.31 9.35
N HIS A 30 15.56 6.59 9.67
CA HIS A 30 14.29 6.67 8.94
C HIS A 30 13.16 6.99 9.91
N THR A 31 12.46 8.09 9.64
CA THR A 31 11.23 8.41 10.37
C THR A 31 10.08 7.59 9.78
N VAL A 32 9.36 6.88 10.62
CA VAL A 32 8.21 6.10 10.19
C VAL A 32 7.12 7.05 9.66
N GLY A 33 6.80 6.91 8.38
CA GLY A 33 5.91 7.83 7.65
C GLY A 33 4.41 7.63 7.90
N GLY A 34 4.04 6.73 8.83
CA GLY A 34 2.64 6.38 9.10
C GLY A 34 2.02 5.46 8.04
N LEU A 35 0.76 5.08 8.30
CA LEU A 35 0.02 4.20 7.41
C LEU A 35 -0.43 4.94 6.15
N HIS A 36 -0.31 4.26 5.01
CA HIS A 36 -0.70 4.78 3.70
C HIS A 36 -1.30 3.69 2.82
N CYS A 37 -1.83 4.05 1.68
CA CYS A 37 -2.15 3.13 0.59
C CYS A 37 -2.01 3.83 -0.76
N HIS A 38 -2.15 3.08 -1.85
CA HIS A 38 -2.00 3.54 -3.23
C HIS A 38 -2.88 2.71 -4.18
N ASP A 39 -2.95 3.08 -5.45
CA ASP A 39 -3.78 2.43 -6.47
C ASP A 39 -3.00 1.52 -7.43
N PHE A 40 -1.83 1.06 -7.01
CA PHE A 40 -0.95 0.15 -7.73
C PHE A 40 -0.51 -1.02 -6.83
N TYR A 41 0.07 -2.05 -7.41
CA TYR A 41 0.73 -3.12 -6.64
C TYR A 41 2.07 -2.64 -6.14
N GLU A 42 2.39 -2.97 -4.89
CA GLU A 42 3.73 -2.82 -4.32
C GLU A 42 4.29 -4.18 -3.95
N PHE A 43 5.48 -4.47 -4.44
CA PHE A 43 6.31 -5.60 -4.07
C PHE A 43 7.46 -5.05 -3.24
N TYR A 44 7.31 -5.11 -1.93
CA TYR A 44 8.24 -4.55 -0.98
C TYR A 44 9.12 -5.64 -0.40
N ILE A 45 10.43 -5.43 -0.37
CA ILE A 45 11.41 -6.34 0.24
C ILE A 45 12.07 -5.62 1.41
N HIS A 46 11.95 -6.23 2.58
CA HIS A 46 12.66 -5.82 3.78
C HIS A 46 13.96 -6.59 3.89
N TYR A 47 15.09 -5.87 3.93
CA TYR A 47 16.42 -6.49 4.09
C TYR A 47 16.87 -6.43 5.54
N GLN A 48 16.76 -5.29 6.23
CA GLN A 48 17.08 -5.16 7.65
C GLN A 48 16.57 -3.86 8.27
N GLY A 49 16.64 -3.75 9.63
CA GLY A 49 16.43 -2.52 10.38
C GLY A 49 14.98 -2.16 10.68
N GLY A 50 14.01 -2.90 10.17
CA GLY A 50 12.59 -2.74 10.49
C GLY A 50 12.19 -3.53 11.74
N LYS A 51 11.04 -3.16 12.33
CA LYS A 51 10.52 -3.86 13.50
C LYS A 51 9.21 -4.55 13.20
N VAL A 52 8.19 -3.77 12.83
CA VAL A 52 6.82 -4.26 12.70
C VAL A 52 6.18 -3.61 11.47
N TYR A 53 5.45 -4.39 10.71
CA TYR A 53 4.70 -3.94 9.54
C TYR A 53 3.21 -4.21 9.72
N TYR A 54 2.40 -3.27 9.29
CA TYR A 54 0.95 -3.34 9.30
C TYR A 54 0.42 -3.49 7.87
N VAL A 55 -0.52 -4.39 7.66
CA VAL A 55 -1.31 -4.50 6.43
C VAL A 55 -2.76 -4.79 6.80
N ASP A 56 -3.65 -3.85 6.53
CA ASP A 56 -5.11 -3.98 6.53
C ASP A 56 -5.70 -4.75 7.74
N GLY A 57 -5.26 -4.42 8.96
CA GLY A 57 -5.71 -5.06 10.19
C GLY A 57 -4.81 -6.20 10.69
N SER A 58 -3.75 -6.54 9.95
CA SER A 58 -2.76 -7.53 10.40
C SER A 58 -1.44 -6.86 10.71
N VAL A 59 -0.82 -7.25 11.82
CA VAL A 59 0.52 -6.79 12.22
C VAL A 59 1.45 -7.98 12.30
N PHE A 60 2.64 -7.84 11.76
CA PHE A 60 3.64 -8.90 11.83
C PHE A 60 5.07 -8.31 11.99
N PRO A 61 5.95 -9.03 12.71
CA PRO A 61 7.34 -8.62 12.83
C PRO A 61 8.03 -8.76 11.47
N LEU A 62 8.82 -7.76 11.09
CA LEU A 62 9.65 -7.83 9.91
C LEU A 62 10.87 -8.72 10.17
N GLN A 63 11.12 -9.61 9.22
CA GLN A 63 12.32 -10.43 9.19
C GLN A 63 13.19 -10.04 7.98
N ASN A 64 14.49 -10.32 8.06
CA ASN A 64 15.38 -10.05 6.94
C ASN A 64 14.99 -10.90 5.71
N ASN A 65 15.13 -10.32 4.53
CA ASN A 65 14.78 -10.94 3.25
C ASN A 65 13.29 -11.31 3.13
N GLN A 66 12.44 -10.51 3.74
CA GLN A 66 11.00 -10.73 3.69
C GLN A 66 10.37 -9.92 2.56
N LEU A 67 9.65 -10.60 1.68
CA LEU A 67 8.81 -10.01 0.65
C LEU A 67 7.42 -9.73 1.20
N ILE A 68 6.91 -8.52 0.98
CA ILE A 68 5.55 -8.13 1.29
C ILE A 68 4.88 -7.68 -0.01
N ILE A 69 3.70 -8.22 -0.29
CA ILE A 69 2.94 -7.88 -1.50
C ILE A 69 1.69 -7.11 -1.08
N MET A 70 1.60 -5.85 -1.48
CA MET A 70 0.45 -5.00 -1.23
C MET A 70 -0.34 -4.80 -2.52
N PRO A 71 -1.56 -5.34 -2.62
CA PRO A 71 -2.46 -5.01 -3.71
C PRO A 71 -3.01 -3.59 -3.55
N PRO A 72 -3.57 -3.01 -4.64
CA PRO A 72 -4.14 -1.68 -4.61
C PRO A 72 -5.14 -1.48 -3.46
N PHE A 73 -5.17 -0.26 -2.89
CA PHE A 73 -6.13 0.21 -1.89
C PHE A 73 -6.05 -0.49 -0.52
N ARG A 74 -4.96 -1.22 -0.22
CA ARG A 74 -4.71 -1.78 1.11
C ARG A 74 -3.91 -0.81 1.97
N MET A 75 -4.38 -0.60 3.22
CA MET A 75 -3.65 0.20 4.19
C MET A 75 -2.44 -0.57 4.70
N HIS A 76 -1.28 0.04 4.62
CA HIS A 76 -0.04 -0.61 5.06
C HIS A 76 1.01 0.41 5.49
N GLY A 77 2.05 -0.06 6.15
CA GLY A 77 3.19 0.74 6.57
C GLY A 77 3.90 0.18 7.78
N LEU A 78 5.01 0.81 8.09
CA LEU A 78 5.74 0.54 9.33
C LEU A 78 4.99 1.11 10.52
N VAL A 79 4.96 0.37 11.62
CA VAL A 79 4.34 0.78 12.88
C VAL A 79 5.26 0.47 14.05
N GLY A 80 4.99 1.07 15.21
CA GLY A 80 5.67 0.71 16.47
C GLY A 80 7.03 1.38 16.68
N GLY A 81 7.23 2.62 16.23
CA GLY A 81 8.45 3.38 16.55
C GLY A 81 8.57 4.69 15.80
N SER A 82 9.22 5.67 16.40
CA SER A 82 9.42 7.00 15.80
C SER A 82 10.61 7.06 14.84
N SER A 83 11.57 6.14 14.96
CA SER A 83 12.74 6.08 14.09
C SER A 83 13.31 4.67 13.98
N LEU A 84 13.83 4.34 12.80
CA LEU A 84 14.54 3.10 12.50
C LEU A 84 16.00 3.42 12.19
N GLN A 85 16.91 2.55 12.60
CA GLN A 85 18.34 2.65 12.30
C GLN A 85 18.72 1.57 11.30
N ASN A 86 19.63 1.93 10.39
CA ASN A 86 20.13 1.01 9.35
C ASN A 86 19.00 0.31 8.60
N TYR A 87 17.95 1.08 8.27
CA TYR A 87 16.78 0.55 7.60
C TYR A 87 17.04 0.36 6.12
N GLU A 88 17.09 -0.90 5.70
CA GLU A 88 17.36 -1.30 4.32
C GLU A 88 16.12 -1.94 3.70
N ARG A 89 15.68 -1.38 2.57
CA ARG A 89 14.50 -1.82 1.85
C ARG A 89 14.64 -1.67 0.35
N GLY A 90 13.84 -2.43 -0.38
CA GLY A 90 13.59 -2.21 -1.80
C GLY A 90 12.11 -2.36 -2.12
N PHE A 91 11.65 -1.71 -3.16
CA PHE A 91 10.30 -1.91 -3.65
C PHE A 91 10.20 -1.77 -5.16
N LEU A 92 9.23 -2.49 -5.71
CA LEU A 92 8.77 -2.34 -7.08
C LEU A 92 7.27 -2.00 -7.05
N TYR A 93 6.91 -0.84 -7.59
CA TYR A 93 5.53 -0.43 -7.83
C TYR A 93 5.15 -0.80 -9.26
N LEU A 94 3.99 -1.44 -9.43
CA LEU A 94 3.44 -1.79 -10.74
C LEU A 94 1.98 -1.34 -10.84
N ARG A 95 1.65 -0.58 -11.89
CA ARG A 95 0.25 -0.34 -12.19
C ARG A 95 -0.44 -1.64 -12.57
N LEU A 96 -1.74 -1.70 -12.31
CA LEU A 96 -2.54 -2.89 -12.61
C LEU A 96 -2.46 -3.29 -14.09
N GLU A 97 -2.51 -2.30 -14.98
CA GLU A 97 -2.39 -2.52 -16.43
C GLU A 97 -1.02 -3.10 -16.80
N THR A 98 0.05 -2.60 -16.20
CA THR A 98 1.42 -3.12 -16.38
C THR A 98 1.52 -4.56 -15.89
N LEU A 99 0.98 -4.85 -14.70
CA LEU A 99 0.98 -6.21 -14.17
C LEU A 99 0.25 -7.20 -15.12
N ARG A 100 -0.86 -6.79 -15.71
CA ARG A 100 -1.59 -7.58 -16.71
C ARG A 100 -0.78 -7.81 -17.99
N LYS A 101 -0.11 -6.77 -18.51
CA LYS A 101 0.74 -6.85 -19.71
C LYS A 101 1.90 -7.83 -19.52
N LEU A 102 2.51 -7.88 -18.31
CA LEU A 102 3.62 -8.78 -18.00
C LEU A 102 3.25 -10.26 -18.09
N GLY A 103 1.98 -10.59 -18.06
CA GLY A 103 1.50 -11.97 -18.25
C GLY A 103 1.42 -12.42 -19.71
N PHE A 104 1.66 -11.53 -20.67
CA PHE A 104 1.64 -11.80 -22.13
C PHE A 104 0.38 -12.52 -22.62
N GLY A 105 -0.76 -12.31 -21.95
CA GLY A 105 -2.01 -13.03 -22.22
C GLY A 105 -1.99 -14.52 -21.85
N GLN A 106 -0.89 -15.05 -21.33
CA GLN A 106 -0.74 -16.46 -20.93
C GLN A 106 -0.97 -16.66 -19.42
N ILE A 107 -0.59 -15.68 -18.63
CA ILE A 107 -0.70 -15.72 -17.17
C ILE A 107 -1.49 -14.50 -16.71
N ASP A 108 -2.57 -14.71 -15.98
CA ASP A 108 -3.26 -13.63 -15.28
C ASP A 108 -2.58 -13.40 -13.92
N LEU A 109 -1.53 -12.55 -13.91
CA LEU A 109 -0.77 -12.23 -12.70
C LEU A 109 -1.63 -11.52 -11.65
N GLN A 110 -2.60 -10.71 -12.05
CA GLN A 110 -3.52 -10.09 -11.11
C GLN A 110 -4.32 -11.16 -10.36
N ARG A 111 -5.00 -12.05 -11.06
CA ARG A 111 -5.78 -13.13 -10.47
C ARG A 111 -4.89 -14.06 -9.64
N TYR A 112 -3.66 -14.28 -10.11
CA TYR A 112 -2.66 -15.10 -9.41
C TYR A 112 -2.37 -14.53 -8.02
N PHE A 113 -2.10 -13.23 -7.89
CA PHE A 113 -1.84 -12.61 -6.59
C PHE A 113 -3.12 -12.43 -5.78
N ASP A 114 -4.19 -11.89 -6.37
CA ASP A 114 -5.45 -11.64 -5.66
C ASP A 114 -5.99 -12.91 -4.98
N SER A 115 -5.94 -14.06 -5.64
CA SER A 115 -6.41 -15.33 -5.07
C SER A 115 -5.59 -15.78 -3.85
N ARG A 116 -4.31 -15.45 -3.78
CA ARG A 116 -3.42 -15.81 -2.67
C ARG A 116 -3.49 -14.81 -1.52
N LEU A 117 -3.68 -13.53 -1.84
CA LEU A 117 -3.79 -12.46 -0.85
C LEU A 117 -5.17 -12.40 -0.16
N GLN A 118 -6.20 -13.06 -0.72
CA GLN A 118 -7.54 -13.17 -0.11
C GLN A 118 -7.52 -13.83 1.28
N SER A 119 -6.54 -14.71 1.54
CA SER A 119 -6.36 -15.35 2.85
C SER A 119 -5.77 -14.43 3.92
N GLY A 120 -5.46 -13.17 3.59
CA GLY A 120 -4.78 -12.24 4.49
C GLY A 120 -3.27 -12.46 4.60
N LYS A 121 -2.70 -13.32 3.77
CA LYS A 121 -1.27 -13.57 3.74
C LYS A 121 -0.59 -12.60 2.77
N PHE A 122 0.06 -11.57 3.31
CA PHE A 122 0.71 -10.51 2.53
C PHE A 122 2.23 -10.63 2.47
N TYR A 123 2.84 -11.53 3.24
CA TYR A 123 4.30 -11.65 3.41
C TYR A 123 4.78 -13.06 3.09
N TYR A 124 5.99 -13.14 2.55
CA TYR A 124 6.64 -14.34 2.05
C TYR A 124 8.13 -14.27 2.36
N GLU A 125 8.77 -15.41 2.59
CA GLU A 125 10.22 -15.49 2.73
C GLU A 125 10.88 -15.58 1.37
N LEU A 126 11.94 -14.79 1.16
CA LEU A 126 12.83 -14.92 0.01
C LEU A 126 14.08 -15.66 0.46
N PRO A 127 14.49 -16.73 -0.25
CA PRO A 127 15.83 -17.27 -0.09
C PRO A 127 16.87 -16.15 -0.23
N GLN A 128 17.95 -16.22 0.53
CA GLN A 128 18.97 -15.15 0.53
C GLN A 128 19.52 -14.85 -0.87
N VAL A 129 19.69 -15.89 -1.70
CA VAL A 129 20.16 -15.73 -3.09
C VAL A 129 19.17 -14.92 -3.93
N ASP A 130 17.87 -15.19 -3.78
CA ASP A 130 16.82 -14.49 -4.52
C ASP A 130 16.64 -13.05 -4.01
N ALA A 131 16.77 -12.84 -2.69
CA ALA A 131 16.73 -11.51 -2.09
C ALA A 131 17.87 -10.62 -2.62
N LEU A 132 19.08 -11.16 -2.74
CA LEU A 132 20.22 -10.45 -3.32
C LEU A 132 20.04 -10.18 -4.82
N ALA A 133 19.49 -11.13 -5.57
CA ALA A 133 19.17 -10.94 -6.99
C ALA A 133 18.09 -9.87 -7.18
N CYS A 134 17.02 -9.92 -6.39
CA CYS A 134 15.98 -8.88 -6.39
C CYS A 134 16.54 -7.49 -6.05
N LYS A 135 17.44 -7.40 -5.06
CA LYS A 135 18.14 -6.16 -4.70
C LYS A 135 18.89 -5.59 -5.90
N GLN A 136 19.68 -6.41 -6.60
CA GLN A 136 20.44 -5.96 -7.77
C GLN A 136 19.52 -5.49 -8.89
N LEU A 137 18.41 -6.22 -9.17
CA LEU A 137 17.43 -5.82 -10.16
C LEU A 137 16.78 -4.46 -9.83
N LEU A 138 16.42 -4.23 -8.56
CA LEU A 138 15.83 -2.95 -8.12
C LEU A 138 16.82 -1.78 -8.30
N ILE A 139 18.10 -2.00 -7.97
CA ILE A 139 19.17 -1.02 -8.20
C ILE A 139 19.29 -0.72 -9.70
N ASP A 140 19.35 -1.75 -10.54
CA ASP A 140 19.54 -1.62 -11.99
C ASP A 140 18.33 -0.97 -12.69
N ILE A 141 17.10 -1.21 -12.20
CA ILE A 141 15.88 -0.58 -12.73
C ILE A 141 15.84 0.90 -12.36
N SER A 142 16.29 1.25 -11.14
CA SER A 142 16.26 2.62 -10.63
C SER A 142 17.45 3.47 -11.11
N ALA A 143 18.49 2.86 -11.64
CA ALA A 143 19.68 3.56 -12.11
C ALA A 143 19.40 4.37 -13.39
N GLN A 144 20.03 5.56 -13.48
CA GLN A 144 20.06 6.29 -14.73
C GLN A 144 20.91 5.54 -15.75
N GLN A 145 20.40 5.40 -16.98
CA GLN A 145 21.05 4.63 -18.04
C GLN A 145 21.36 5.57 -19.22
N ASP A 146 22.56 5.45 -19.78
CA ASP A 146 23.00 6.20 -20.96
C ASP A 146 22.53 5.47 -22.24
N MET A 147 21.24 5.57 -22.52
CA MET A 147 20.59 5.02 -23.72
C MET A 147 19.23 5.69 -23.93
N PRO A 148 18.61 5.59 -25.15
CA PRO A 148 17.28 6.11 -25.41
C PRO A 148 16.23 5.56 -24.43
N ASP A 149 15.28 6.38 -24.02
CA ASP A 149 14.25 6.05 -23.02
C ASP A 149 13.47 4.77 -23.36
N GLU A 150 13.15 4.55 -24.64
CA GLU A 150 12.45 3.34 -25.06
C GLU A 150 13.30 2.07 -24.82
N MET A 151 14.61 2.15 -25.02
CA MET A 151 15.52 1.03 -24.79
C MET A 151 15.73 0.79 -23.30
N VAL A 152 15.76 1.85 -22.48
CA VAL A 152 15.75 1.74 -21.02
C VAL A 152 14.50 1.03 -20.54
N GLN A 153 13.34 1.45 -21.05
CA GLN A 153 12.06 0.85 -20.70
C GLN A 153 12.01 -0.63 -21.12
N PHE A 154 12.42 -0.96 -22.33
CA PHE A 154 12.46 -2.33 -22.83
C PHE A 154 13.37 -3.22 -21.96
N ARG A 155 14.58 -2.75 -21.62
CA ARG A 155 15.51 -3.46 -20.72
C ARG A 155 14.91 -3.67 -19.33
N ASN A 156 14.26 -2.62 -18.79
CA ASN A 156 13.68 -2.69 -17.46
C ASN A 156 12.48 -3.65 -17.40
N TYR A 157 11.70 -3.80 -18.47
CA TYR A 157 10.67 -4.84 -18.53
C TYR A 157 11.28 -6.25 -18.41
N GLY A 158 12.41 -6.54 -19.05
CA GLY A 158 13.13 -7.81 -18.86
C GLY A 158 13.51 -8.05 -17.38
N ARG A 159 14.08 -7.02 -16.73
CA ARG A 159 14.44 -7.08 -15.31
C ARG A 159 13.23 -7.26 -14.39
N ILE A 160 12.12 -6.59 -14.71
CA ILE A 160 10.86 -6.73 -13.96
C ILE A 160 10.30 -8.14 -14.11
N ILE A 161 10.40 -8.76 -15.30
CA ILE A 161 9.99 -10.15 -15.51
C ILE A 161 10.83 -11.10 -14.64
N ASP A 162 12.16 -10.95 -14.62
CA ASP A 162 13.03 -11.75 -13.76
C ASP A 162 12.68 -11.59 -12.27
N PHE A 163 12.44 -10.34 -11.83
CA PHE A 163 11.98 -10.06 -10.48
C PHE A 163 10.63 -10.75 -10.18
N MET A 164 9.66 -10.67 -11.08
CA MET A 164 8.34 -11.28 -10.90
C MET A 164 8.39 -12.81 -10.88
N VAL A 165 9.32 -13.43 -11.60
CA VAL A 165 9.55 -14.89 -11.53
C VAL A 165 9.97 -15.29 -10.10
N MET A 166 10.93 -14.60 -9.50
CA MET A 166 11.36 -14.87 -8.11
C MET A 166 10.23 -14.61 -7.11
N VAL A 167 9.47 -13.55 -7.30
CA VAL A 167 8.27 -13.27 -6.48
C VAL A 167 7.25 -14.42 -6.58
N CYS A 168 6.95 -14.90 -7.77
CA CYS A 168 6.02 -16.02 -7.96
C CYS A 168 6.53 -17.30 -7.32
N GLN A 169 7.82 -17.58 -7.40
CA GLN A 169 8.45 -18.74 -6.75
C GLN A 169 8.36 -18.64 -5.22
N ALA A 170 8.64 -17.49 -4.62
CA ALA A 170 8.50 -17.25 -3.20
C ALA A 170 7.05 -17.47 -2.72
N VAL A 171 6.09 -16.96 -3.49
CA VAL A 171 4.64 -17.13 -3.20
C VAL A 171 4.21 -18.61 -3.26
N GLN A 172 4.76 -19.39 -4.18
CA GLN A 172 4.47 -20.83 -4.30
C GLN A 172 5.14 -21.66 -3.21
N GLY A 173 6.39 -21.34 -2.88
CA GLY A 173 7.22 -22.11 -1.93
C GLY A 173 6.83 -21.92 -0.47
N THR A 174 6.12 -20.87 -0.13
CA THR A 174 5.78 -20.56 1.27
C THR A 174 4.53 -21.33 1.72
N THR A 175 4.71 -22.40 2.47
CA THR A 175 3.61 -23.28 2.95
C THR A 175 3.09 -22.92 4.35
N ALA A 176 3.85 -22.22 5.18
CA ALA A 176 3.44 -21.91 6.54
C ALA A 176 2.91 -20.47 6.67
N PRO A 177 1.77 -20.22 7.31
CA PRO A 177 1.42 -18.90 7.77
C PRO A 177 2.36 -18.53 8.92
N ILE A 178 3.12 -17.43 8.78
CA ILE A 178 3.69 -16.78 9.96
C ILE A 178 2.48 -16.29 10.76
N GLN A 179 2.35 -16.72 12.00
CA GLN A 179 1.23 -16.27 12.83
C GLN A 179 1.39 -14.75 13.05
N PRO A 180 0.30 -13.96 12.88
CA PRO A 180 0.34 -12.57 13.26
C PRO A 180 0.82 -12.49 14.71
N SER A 181 1.79 -11.64 14.98
CA SER A 181 2.16 -11.36 16.37
C SER A 181 0.92 -10.75 17.02
N VAL A 182 0.48 -11.31 18.12
CA VAL A 182 -0.55 -10.69 18.96
C VAL A 182 0.12 -9.45 19.57
N VAL A 183 -0.01 -8.33 18.89
CA VAL A 183 0.32 -7.03 19.48
C VAL A 183 -0.86 -6.72 20.40
N ASN A 184 -0.63 -6.86 21.68
CA ASN A 184 -1.63 -6.58 22.72
C ASN A 184 -1.67 -5.06 22.94
N ASP A 185 -2.10 -4.33 21.93
CA ASP A 185 -2.17 -2.87 21.91
C ASP A 185 -3.61 -2.43 21.58
N VAL A 186 -4.23 -1.73 22.51
CA VAL A 186 -5.59 -1.23 22.36
C VAL A 186 -5.76 -0.35 21.10
N ILE A 187 -4.70 0.33 20.67
CA ILE A 187 -4.73 1.16 19.45
C ILE A 187 -4.82 0.29 18.19
N PHE A 188 -4.20 -0.86 18.22
CA PHE A 188 -4.35 -1.85 17.15
C PHE A 188 -5.80 -2.34 17.04
N ASP A 189 -6.43 -2.68 18.16
CA ASP A 189 -7.84 -3.09 18.19
C ASP A 189 -8.76 -1.96 17.70
N VAL A 190 -8.46 -0.71 18.05
CA VAL A 190 -9.15 0.48 17.53
C VAL A 190 -8.99 0.61 16.01
N LEU A 191 -7.78 0.42 15.49
CA LEU A 191 -7.51 0.46 14.04
C LEU A 191 -8.32 -0.61 13.32
N GLN A 192 -8.34 -1.83 13.84
CA GLN A 192 -9.12 -2.93 13.27
C GLN A 192 -10.61 -2.61 13.27
N TYR A 193 -11.14 -2.15 14.41
CA TYR A 193 -12.53 -1.74 14.53
C TYR A 193 -12.91 -0.66 13.50
N ILE A 194 -12.06 0.37 13.33
CA ILE A 194 -12.30 1.41 12.33
C ILE A 194 -12.28 0.81 10.92
N ASN A 195 -11.36 -0.10 10.61
CA ASN A 195 -11.28 -0.76 9.31
C ASN A 195 -12.53 -1.58 8.97
N ASP A 196 -13.15 -2.17 9.96
CA ASP A 196 -14.37 -2.97 9.77
C ASP A 196 -15.63 -2.08 9.66
N HIS A 197 -15.61 -0.86 10.25
CA HIS A 197 -16.79 -0.01 10.40
C HIS A 197 -16.68 1.39 9.76
N PHE A 198 -15.61 1.71 9.00
CA PHE A 198 -15.37 3.09 8.50
C PHE A 198 -16.46 3.63 7.57
N THR A 199 -17.30 2.76 6.99
CA THR A 199 -18.45 3.18 6.18
C THR A 199 -19.65 3.60 7.03
N GLU A 200 -19.64 3.27 8.32
CA GLU A 200 -20.69 3.64 9.28
C GLU A 200 -20.42 5.00 9.92
N PRO A 201 -21.42 5.63 10.54
CA PRO A 201 -21.18 6.82 11.35
C PRO A 201 -20.34 6.49 12.58
N LEU A 202 -19.09 6.94 12.58
CA LEU A 202 -18.14 6.76 13.69
C LEU A 202 -17.85 8.10 14.37
N LYS A 203 -18.01 8.17 15.70
CA LYS A 203 -17.62 9.30 16.52
C LYS A 203 -16.46 8.91 17.44
N LEU A 204 -15.53 9.83 17.61
CA LEU A 204 -14.33 9.61 18.42
C LEU A 204 -14.66 9.21 19.87
N GLU A 205 -15.68 9.84 20.43
CA GLU A 205 -16.16 9.58 21.79
C GLU A 205 -16.73 8.16 21.96
N ASP A 206 -17.43 7.66 20.93
CA ASP A 206 -18.02 6.32 20.96
C ASP A 206 -16.94 5.25 20.81
N ILE A 207 -15.93 5.50 19.98
CA ILE A 207 -14.76 4.64 19.85
C ILE A 207 -13.99 4.58 21.18
N ALA A 208 -13.68 5.72 21.77
CA ALA A 208 -12.96 5.78 23.05
C ALA A 208 -13.71 5.04 24.17
N ARG A 209 -15.04 5.22 24.24
CA ARG A 209 -15.89 4.52 25.21
C ARG A 209 -15.90 3.01 25.00
N ARG A 210 -15.95 2.55 23.74
CA ARG A 210 -15.96 1.12 23.38
C ARG A 210 -14.70 0.39 23.85
N PHE A 211 -13.56 1.06 23.80
CA PHE A 211 -12.26 0.48 24.20
C PHE A 211 -11.82 0.88 25.61
N ALA A 212 -12.70 1.49 26.39
CA ALA A 212 -12.45 1.91 27.78
C ALA A 212 -11.20 2.81 27.93
N ILE A 213 -10.96 3.70 26.96
CA ILE A 213 -9.87 4.68 26.94
C ILE A 213 -10.39 6.11 26.87
N SER A 214 -9.56 7.09 27.27
CA SER A 214 -9.92 8.49 27.13
C SER A 214 -9.80 8.96 25.68
N VAL A 215 -10.61 9.96 25.29
CA VAL A 215 -10.53 10.59 23.95
C VAL A 215 -9.14 11.19 23.71
N SER A 216 -8.52 11.77 24.75
CA SER A 216 -7.16 12.34 24.66
C SER A 216 -6.12 11.26 24.39
N TYR A 217 -6.18 10.15 25.11
CA TYR A 217 -5.29 9.00 24.91
C TYR A 217 -5.46 8.45 23.50
N LEU A 218 -6.71 8.18 23.08
CA LEU A 218 -7.01 7.72 21.71
C LEU A 218 -6.44 8.65 20.65
N SER A 219 -6.67 9.97 20.78
CA SER A 219 -6.19 10.93 19.77
C SER A 219 -4.67 10.97 19.65
N HIS A 220 -3.99 10.96 20.79
CA HIS A 220 -2.52 11.02 20.85
C HIS A 220 -1.89 9.73 20.32
N GLU A 221 -2.27 8.59 20.89
CA GLU A 221 -1.67 7.30 20.54
C GLU A 221 -2.03 6.87 19.11
N PHE A 222 -3.29 7.09 18.69
CA PHE A 222 -3.68 6.79 17.32
C PHE A 222 -2.90 7.62 16.30
N THR A 223 -2.70 8.91 16.57
CA THR A 223 -1.90 9.79 15.68
C THR A 223 -0.44 9.35 15.65
N SER A 224 0.13 9.00 16.79
CA SER A 224 1.50 8.45 16.87
C SER A 224 1.63 7.13 16.09
N TYR A 225 0.61 6.29 16.12
CA TYR A 225 0.61 4.97 15.49
C TYR A 225 0.31 5.03 13.99
N ALA A 226 -0.74 5.75 13.60
CA ALA A 226 -1.26 5.81 12.23
C ALA A 226 -0.70 6.98 11.41
N GLY A 227 0.03 7.91 12.02
CA GLY A 227 0.56 9.11 11.39
C GLY A 227 -0.49 10.17 11.06
N ARG A 228 -1.74 10.01 11.53
CA ARG A 228 -2.87 10.92 11.29
C ARG A 228 -3.96 10.78 12.35
N SER A 229 -4.84 11.77 12.46
CA SER A 229 -5.98 11.70 13.37
C SER A 229 -6.97 10.59 12.98
N VAL A 230 -7.77 10.12 13.95
CA VAL A 230 -8.85 9.14 13.71
C VAL A 230 -9.79 9.59 12.60
N TYR A 231 -10.21 10.88 12.63
CA TYR A 231 -11.09 11.43 11.61
C TYR A 231 -10.46 11.41 10.20
N GLU A 232 -9.20 11.83 10.08
CA GLU A 232 -8.48 11.79 8.79
C GLU A 232 -8.28 10.37 8.29
N TYR A 233 -8.05 9.43 9.20
CA TYR A 233 -7.94 8.01 8.85
C TYR A 233 -9.25 7.46 8.30
N ILE A 234 -10.39 7.69 8.98
CA ILE A 234 -11.71 7.27 8.50
C ILE A 234 -12.00 7.89 7.13
N LEU A 235 -11.78 9.20 6.99
CA LEU A 235 -11.99 9.90 5.73
C LEU A 235 -11.11 9.35 4.60
N TYR A 236 -9.88 9.05 4.92
CA TYR A 236 -8.94 8.43 4.00
C TYR A 236 -9.45 7.07 3.52
N ARG A 237 -9.89 6.19 4.42
CA ARG A 237 -10.48 4.88 4.09
C ARG A 237 -11.69 5.02 3.15
N ARG A 238 -12.57 5.98 3.44
CA ARG A 238 -13.75 6.27 2.61
C ARG A 238 -13.37 6.72 1.19
N VAL A 239 -12.39 7.59 1.06
CA VAL A 239 -11.90 8.04 -0.25
C VAL A 239 -11.25 6.89 -1.03
N GLN A 240 -10.52 5.99 -0.38
CA GLN A 240 -9.95 4.83 -1.05
C GLN A 240 -11.02 3.86 -1.54
N LEU A 241 -12.05 3.60 -0.72
CA LEU A 241 -13.19 2.80 -1.17
C LEU A 241 -13.93 3.48 -2.33
N ALA A 242 -14.09 4.81 -2.27
CA ALA A 242 -14.69 5.58 -3.36
C ALA A 242 -13.88 5.46 -4.65
N LYS A 243 -12.55 5.52 -4.61
CA LYS A 243 -11.68 5.29 -5.77
C LYS A 243 -11.93 3.91 -6.40
N LYS A 244 -12.00 2.86 -5.56
CA LYS A 244 -12.31 1.50 -6.02
C LYS A 244 -13.70 1.43 -6.66
N ASN A 245 -14.72 2.02 -6.03
CA ASN A 245 -16.09 2.03 -6.53
C ASN A 245 -16.24 2.86 -7.83
N LEU A 246 -15.42 3.90 -8.01
CA LEU A 246 -15.40 4.70 -9.25
C LEU A 246 -14.92 3.91 -10.49
N LEU A 247 -14.23 2.79 -10.30
CA LEU A 247 -13.81 1.90 -11.40
C LEU A 247 -14.93 0.95 -11.86
N THR A 248 -16.10 1.03 -11.25
CA THR A 248 -17.30 0.27 -11.60
C THR A 248 -18.34 1.20 -12.25
N ASP A 249 -19.46 0.64 -12.72
CA ASP A 249 -20.56 1.37 -13.37
C ASP A 249 -21.47 2.12 -12.37
N MET A 250 -21.12 2.19 -11.10
CA MET A 250 -21.90 2.90 -10.08
C MET A 250 -22.04 4.38 -10.41
N SER A 251 -23.20 4.96 -10.15
CA SER A 251 -23.38 6.42 -10.15
C SER A 251 -22.53 7.08 -9.06
N LEU A 252 -22.23 8.37 -9.19
CA LEU A 252 -21.46 9.09 -8.16
C LEU A 252 -22.16 9.14 -6.80
N SER A 253 -23.50 9.16 -6.80
CA SER A 253 -24.29 9.11 -5.56
C SER A 253 -24.13 7.76 -4.87
N GLU A 254 -24.26 6.66 -5.60
CA GLU A 254 -24.02 5.31 -5.07
C GLU A 254 -22.59 5.13 -4.56
N VAL A 255 -21.60 5.69 -5.28
CA VAL A 255 -20.22 5.69 -4.81
C VAL A 255 -20.08 6.40 -3.47
N ALA A 256 -20.70 7.59 -3.32
CA ALA A 256 -20.68 8.34 -2.07
C ALA A 256 -21.29 7.52 -0.92
N ASP A 257 -22.49 7.00 -1.11
CA ASP A 257 -23.24 6.23 -0.11
C ASP A 257 -22.48 4.96 0.31
N ARG A 258 -22.07 4.15 -0.66
CA ARG A 258 -21.35 2.91 -0.38
C ARG A 258 -19.97 3.12 0.23
N SER A 259 -19.40 4.30 0.04
CA SER A 259 -18.13 4.66 0.65
C SER A 259 -18.27 5.32 2.03
N GLY A 260 -19.48 5.39 2.56
CA GLY A 260 -19.78 5.87 3.92
C GLY A 260 -19.83 7.39 4.05
N PHE A 261 -19.99 8.14 2.96
CA PHE A 261 -20.20 9.58 3.04
C PHE A 261 -21.66 9.89 3.37
N GLY A 262 -21.89 10.66 4.43
CA GLY A 262 -23.24 11.02 4.88
C GLY A 262 -23.94 12.06 3.99
N ASP A 263 -23.17 12.77 3.14
CA ASP A 263 -23.70 13.71 2.15
C ASP A 263 -22.82 13.76 0.90
N TYR A 264 -23.48 14.01 -0.24
CA TYR A 264 -22.81 14.05 -1.54
C TYR A 264 -21.83 15.22 -1.69
N SER A 265 -22.15 16.37 -1.13
CA SER A 265 -21.28 17.55 -1.17
C SER A 265 -20.01 17.33 -0.36
N GLY A 266 -20.13 16.70 0.81
CA GLY A 266 -18.99 16.26 1.65
C GLY A 266 -18.09 15.28 0.93
N PHE A 267 -18.68 14.33 0.21
CA PHE A 267 -17.95 13.41 -0.66
C PHE A 267 -17.11 14.17 -1.70
N LEU A 268 -17.72 15.04 -2.50
CA LEU A 268 -17.02 15.77 -3.57
C LEU A 268 -15.86 16.62 -3.03
N ARG A 269 -16.10 17.36 -1.92
CA ARG A 269 -15.06 18.18 -1.27
C ARG A 269 -13.91 17.33 -0.76
N SER A 270 -14.22 16.25 -0.05
CA SER A 270 -13.22 15.37 0.55
C SER A 270 -12.40 14.64 -0.51
N PHE A 271 -13.07 14.11 -1.53
CA PHE A 271 -12.40 13.42 -2.63
C PHE A 271 -11.45 14.36 -3.37
N ARG A 272 -11.91 15.57 -3.75
CA ARG A 272 -11.05 16.56 -4.42
C ARG A 272 -9.88 17.01 -3.55
N ARG A 273 -10.11 17.26 -2.25
CA ARG A 273 -9.05 17.65 -1.32
C ARG A 273 -7.95 16.60 -1.24
N MET A 274 -8.32 15.31 -1.24
CA MET A 274 -7.38 14.21 -1.03
C MET A 274 -6.73 13.70 -2.32
N THR A 275 -7.39 13.87 -3.48
CA THR A 275 -6.90 13.33 -4.76
C THR A 275 -6.42 14.40 -5.73
N GLY A 276 -6.66 15.68 -5.43
CA GLY A 276 -6.40 16.81 -6.31
C GLY A 276 -7.42 16.97 -7.44
N MET A 277 -8.32 16.00 -7.68
CA MET A 277 -9.26 16.01 -8.80
C MET A 277 -10.69 15.64 -8.39
N ALA A 278 -11.65 15.99 -9.25
CA ALA A 278 -13.05 15.61 -9.05
C ALA A 278 -13.27 14.11 -9.33
N PRO A 279 -14.25 13.44 -8.68
CA PRO A 279 -14.51 12.01 -8.89
C PRO A 279 -14.76 11.63 -10.36
N ASN A 280 -15.49 12.44 -11.12
CA ASN A 280 -15.71 12.20 -12.54
C ASN A 280 -14.42 12.28 -13.38
N ALA A 281 -13.54 13.23 -13.06
CA ALA A 281 -12.26 13.35 -13.73
C ALA A 281 -11.38 12.13 -13.45
N TYR A 282 -11.35 11.68 -12.17
CA TYR A 282 -10.65 10.46 -11.76
C TYR A 282 -11.17 9.23 -12.54
N ARG A 283 -12.50 9.05 -12.63
CA ARG A 283 -13.13 7.96 -13.41
C ARG A 283 -12.69 7.97 -14.86
N LYS A 284 -12.82 9.14 -15.52
CA LYS A 284 -12.46 9.27 -16.94
C LYS A 284 -10.99 8.95 -17.19
N GLN A 285 -10.09 9.48 -16.39
CA GLN A 285 -8.66 9.24 -16.51
C GLN A 285 -8.31 7.74 -16.42
N ARG A 286 -9.03 6.99 -15.58
CA ARG A 286 -8.81 5.55 -15.41
C ARG A 286 -9.55 4.68 -16.43
N SER A 287 -10.64 5.19 -17.04
CA SER A 287 -11.37 4.50 -18.11
C SER A 287 -10.75 4.71 -19.49
N SER A 288 -9.97 5.78 -19.71
CA SER A 288 -9.32 6.09 -20.99
C SER A 288 -8.02 5.31 -21.22
N GLY A 289 -7.62 4.46 -20.29
CA GLY A 289 -6.46 3.55 -20.39
C GLY A 289 -6.83 2.14 -20.85
N HIS A 290 -8.04 1.96 -21.43
CA HIS A 290 -8.51 0.68 -21.98
C HIS A 290 -8.54 0.72 -23.49
#